data_96b8cce9190c205bfc3c21f927b3a90c
#
_entry.id   96b8cce9190c205bfc3c21f927b3a90c
#
_cell.length_a   1.000
_cell.length_b   1.000
_cell.length_c   1.000
_cell.angle_alpha   90.00
_cell.angle_beta   90.00
_cell.angle_gamma   90.00
#
_symmetry.space_group_name_H-M   'P 1'
#
loop_
_entity.id
_entity.type
_entity.pdbx_description
1 polymer ?
#
loop_
_entity_poly.entity_id
_entity_poly.type
_entity_poly.pdbx_seq_one_letter_code
_entity_poly.pdbx_strand_id
1 'polypeptide(L)'
;MTGNGNFVSDPIIAALLSEVSAKLAEIVESGTSFRIDLRRLPLPVGGTAALRDFLGNGQVEASFRGVGSCIFSETAVAGVWWGQQYNTGGDLVGEFIEIAYVPELLKCETDEIEQAMKDLGLKVREAQQIRGRGSESSSSTNRSPPSSVSNKT
;
A
#
# COMPACT_ATOMS: atom_id res chain seq x y z
N MET A 1 10.19 -34.83 -1.18
CA MET A 1 11.24 -34.56 -0.21
C MET A 1 12.37 -33.77 -0.87
N THR A 2 12.34 -32.53 -0.67
CA THR A 2 13.39 -31.54 -0.47
C THR A 2 14.50 -31.49 -1.53
N GLY A 3 14.18 -30.92 -2.67
CA GLY A 3 15.15 -30.43 -3.64
C GLY A 3 15.82 -29.09 -3.30
N ASN A 4 15.63 -28.55 -2.10
CA ASN A 4 16.11 -27.19 -1.77
C ASN A 4 17.63 -27.07 -1.61
N GLY A 5 18.35 -28.16 -1.35
CA GLY A 5 19.80 -28.12 -1.17
C GLY A 5 20.60 -27.87 -2.46
N ASN A 6 20.03 -28.15 -3.61
CA ASN A 6 20.77 -28.09 -4.86
C ASN A 6 20.66 -26.72 -5.58
N PHE A 7 19.62 -25.92 -5.29
CA PHE A 7 19.42 -24.63 -5.97
C PHE A 7 20.32 -23.53 -5.43
N VAL A 8 20.66 -23.54 -4.14
CA VAL A 8 21.63 -22.57 -3.56
C VAL A 8 23.05 -22.78 -4.11
N SER A 9 23.31 -23.97 -4.65
CA SER A 9 24.56 -24.28 -5.34
C SER A 9 24.60 -23.78 -6.79
N ASP A 10 23.47 -23.32 -7.34
CA ASP A 10 23.44 -22.67 -8.63
C ASP A 10 24.17 -21.33 -8.53
N PRO A 11 25.19 -21.07 -9.39
CA PRO A 11 26.01 -19.87 -9.27
C PRO A 11 25.22 -18.58 -9.47
N ILE A 12 24.14 -18.59 -10.24
CA ILE A 12 23.31 -17.40 -10.50
C ILE A 12 22.47 -17.09 -9.26
N ILE A 13 21.86 -18.12 -8.66
CA ILE A 13 21.09 -17.96 -7.42
C ILE A 13 22.01 -17.54 -6.25
N ALA A 14 23.18 -18.14 -6.15
CA ALA A 14 24.16 -17.77 -5.11
C ALA A 14 24.63 -16.31 -5.26
N ALA A 15 24.88 -15.87 -6.49
CA ALA A 15 25.25 -14.48 -6.78
C ALA A 15 24.10 -13.51 -6.44
N LEU A 16 22.86 -13.87 -6.79
CA LEU A 16 21.69 -13.08 -6.47
C LEU A 16 21.48 -12.94 -4.96
N LEU A 17 21.59 -14.02 -4.20
CA LEU A 17 21.49 -13.99 -2.74
C LEU A 17 22.60 -13.16 -2.10
N SER A 18 23.80 -13.21 -2.66
CA SER A 18 24.92 -12.35 -2.24
C SER A 18 24.63 -10.88 -2.50
N GLU A 19 24.02 -10.55 -3.66
CA GLU A 19 23.60 -9.21 -4.00
C GLU A 19 22.50 -8.70 -3.05
N VAL A 20 21.48 -9.51 -2.76
CA VAL A 20 20.44 -9.19 -1.77
C VAL A 20 21.07 -8.88 -0.41
N SER A 21 22.02 -9.70 0.05
CA SER A 21 22.72 -9.47 1.31
C SER A 21 23.52 -8.16 1.31
N ALA A 22 24.23 -7.85 0.21
CA ALA A 22 24.96 -6.60 0.07
C ALA A 22 24.02 -5.37 0.07
N LYS A 23 22.88 -5.48 -0.61
CA LYS A 23 21.87 -4.41 -0.65
C LYS A 23 21.17 -4.20 0.70
N LEU A 24 21.01 -5.24 1.51
CA LEU A 24 20.53 -5.10 2.88
C LEU A 24 21.52 -4.32 3.75
N ALA A 25 22.82 -4.52 3.58
CA ALA A 25 23.83 -3.72 4.28
C ALA A 25 23.78 -2.25 3.80
N GLU A 26 23.67 -2.03 2.51
CA GLU A 26 23.63 -0.69 1.91
C GLU A 26 22.38 0.11 2.32
N ILE A 27 21.20 -0.50 2.44
CA ILE A 27 19.99 0.19 2.86
C ILE A 27 20.07 0.67 4.32
N VAL A 28 20.75 -0.06 5.18
CA VAL A 28 20.96 0.36 6.57
C VAL A 28 21.78 1.65 6.64
N GLU A 29 22.75 1.83 5.74
CA GLU A 29 23.61 3.00 5.68
C GLU A 29 22.97 4.18 4.94
N SER A 30 22.32 3.92 3.80
CA SER A 30 21.84 4.96 2.88
C SER A 30 20.34 5.23 2.99
N GLY A 31 19.55 4.28 3.48
CA GLY A 31 18.08 4.32 3.42
C GLY A 31 17.50 4.14 2.01
N THR A 32 18.35 3.94 1.00
CA THR A 32 17.93 3.82 -0.40
C THR A 32 17.44 2.41 -0.69
N SER A 33 16.24 2.29 -1.24
CA SER A 33 15.67 1.01 -1.68
C SER A 33 16.25 0.55 -3.02
N PHE A 34 16.23 -0.76 -3.23
CA PHE A 34 16.74 -1.41 -4.43
C PHE A 34 15.72 -2.40 -4.96
N ARG A 35 15.65 -2.52 -6.30
CA ARG A 35 14.80 -3.50 -6.96
C ARG A 35 15.60 -4.36 -7.93
N ILE A 36 15.40 -5.67 -7.86
CA ILE A 36 16.02 -6.67 -8.71
C ILE A 36 14.90 -7.34 -9.53
N ASP A 37 14.91 -7.14 -10.85
CA ASP A 37 13.94 -7.74 -11.76
C ASP A 37 14.35 -9.19 -12.07
N LEU A 38 13.59 -10.15 -11.54
CA LEU A 38 13.88 -11.58 -11.70
C LEU A 38 13.67 -12.08 -13.12
N ARG A 39 12.81 -11.42 -13.90
CA ARG A 39 12.54 -11.83 -15.29
C ARG A 39 13.66 -11.48 -16.26
N ARG A 40 14.56 -10.60 -15.85
CA ARG A 40 15.76 -10.24 -16.62
C ARG A 40 16.97 -11.13 -16.31
N LEU A 41 16.86 -11.96 -15.29
CA LEU A 41 17.94 -12.84 -14.88
C LEU A 41 17.79 -14.21 -15.57
N PRO A 42 18.90 -14.82 -16.00
CA PRO A 42 18.91 -16.15 -16.60
C PRO A 42 18.79 -17.23 -15.52
N LEU A 43 17.70 -17.19 -14.73
CA LEU A 43 17.45 -18.16 -13.70
C LEU A 43 17.16 -19.55 -14.29
N PRO A 44 17.64 -20.64 -13.66
CA PRO A 44 17.32 -21.98 -14.09
C PRO A 44 15.82 -22.27 -13.96
N VAL A 45 15.36 -23.30 -14.68
CA VAL A 45 13.96 -23.77 -14.55
C VAL A 45 13.67 -24.11 -13.10
N GLY A 46 12.60 -23.54 -12.54
CA GLY A 46 12.25 -23.68 -11.11
C GLY A 46 13.08 -22.81 -10.17
N GLY A 47 14.04 -22.05 -10.68
CA GLY A 47 14.92 -21.20 -9.87
C GLY A 47 14.19 -20.09 -9.11
N THR A 48 13.19 -19.48 -9.74
CA THR A 48 12.33 -18.46 -9.09
C THR A 48 11.56 -19.05 -7.91
N ALA A 49 10.94 -20.22 -8.08
CA ALA A 49 10.21 -20.89 -7.00
C ALA A 49 11.15 -21.30 -5.87
N ALA A 50 12.32 -21.84 -6.20
CA ALA A 50 13.32 -22.24 -5.21
C ALA A 50 13.88 -21.03 -4.43
N LEU A 51 14.08 -19.90 -5.10
CA LEU A 51 14.51 -18.65 -4.47
C LEU A 51 13.45 -18.12 -3.50
N ARG A 52 12.18 -18.16 -3.91
CA ARG A 52 11.06 -17.75 -3.05
C ARG A 52 10.95 -18.64 -1.82
N ASP A 53 11.05 -19.94 -1.99
CA ASP A 53 11.05 -20.91 -0.87
C ASP A 53 12.23 -20.68 0.09
N PHE A 54 13.40 -20.37 -0.45
CA PHE A 54 14.59 -20.07 0.34
C PHE A 54 14.44 -18.80 1.17
N LEU A 55 13.90 -17.73 0.57
CA LEU A 55 13.65 -16.46 1.28
C LEU A 55 12.49 -16.57 2.26
N GLY A 56 11.62 -17.55 2.08
CA GLY A 56 10.50 -17.83 2.97
C GLY A 56 9.39 -16.78 2.89
N ASN A 57 8.43 -16.87 3.80
CA ASN A 57 7.29 -15.97 3.89
C ASN A 57 7.34 -15.21 5.21
N GLY A 58 7.08 -13.91 5.14
CA GLY A 58 6.82 -13.04 6.28
C GLY A 58 5.34 -13.00 6.65
N GLN A 59 4.94 -11.98 7.36
CA GLN A 59 3.59 -11.83 7.90
C GLN A 59 2.76 -10.77 7.16
N VAL A 60 3.40 -9.95 6.31
CA VAL A 60 2.76 -8.81 5.65
C VAL A 60 2.60 -9.09 4.16
N GLU A 61 1.38 -8.89 3.68
CA GLU A 61 1.08 -8.83 2.26
C GLU A 61 0.31 -7.54 1.98
N ALA A 62 0.71 -6.82 0.94
CA ALA A 62 0.06 -5.60 0.50
C ALA A 62 -0.24 -5.67 -0.99
N SER A 63 -1.40 -5.16 -1.40
CA SER A 63 -1.82 -5.09 -2.78
C SER A 63 -2.02 -3.64 -3.19
N PHE A 64 -1.32 -3.21 -4.21
CA PHE A 64 -1.53 -1.94 -4.88
C PHE A 64 -2.37 -2.15 -6.14
N ARG A 65 -3.45 -1.37 -6.30
CA ARG A 65 -4.34 -1.41 -7.45
C ARG A 65 -4.22 -0.10 -8.24
N GLY A 66 -3.73 -0.20 -9.46
CA GLY A 66 -3.63 0.89 -10.40
C GLY A 66 -4.09 0.41 -11.78
N VAL A 67 -3.33 0.70 -12.82
CA VAL A 67 -3.48 0.04 -14.12
C VAL A 67 -2.88 -1.37 -13.98
N GLY A 68 -3.73 -2.37 -13.72
CA GLY A 68 -3.34 -3.67 -13.24
C GLY A 68 -3.21 -3.69 -11.70
N SER A 69 -2.44 -4.63 -11.18
CA SER A 69 -2.17 -4.75 -9.75
C SER A 69 -0.73 -5.16 -9.46
N CYS A 70 -0.25 -4.81 -8.29
CA CYS A 70 1.04 -5.27 -7.79
C CYS A 70 0.83 -5.83 -6.37
N ILE A 71 1.32 -7.04 -6.13
CA ILE A 71 1.28 -7.69 -4.82
C ILE A 71 2.70 -7.70 -4.26
N PHE A 72 2.84 -7.20 -3.05
CA PHE A 72 4.08 -7.24 -2.27
C PHE A 72 3.89 -8.20 -1.11
N SER A 73 4.68 -9.25 -1.07
CA SER A 73 4.72 -10.20 0.03
C SER A 73 6.04 -10.06 0.78
N GLU A 74 5.97 -9.81 2.09
CA GLU A 74 7.15 -9.85 2.93
C GLU A 74 7.74 -11.26 2.90
N THR A 75 9.08 -11.36 2.81
CA THR A 75 9.77 -12.64 2.97
C THR A 75 10.09 -12.88 4.45
N ALA A 76 10.64 -14.05 4.78
CA ALA A 76 11.14 -14.30 6.14
C ALA A 76 12.40 -13.47 6.47
N VAL A 77 12.99 -12.81 5.49
CA VAL A 77 14.13 -11.91 5.66
C VAL A 77 13.61 -10.47 5.74
N ALA A 78 13.71 -9.84 6.90
CA ALA A 78 13.24 -8.48 7.11
C ALA A 78 13.90 -7.51 6.12
N GLY A 79 13.09 -6.64 5.50
CA GLY A 79 13.56 -5.70 4.47
C GLY A 79 13.65 -6.29 3.06
N VAL A 80 13.33 -7.57 2.87
CA VAL A 80 13.28 -8.23 1.55
C VAL A 80 11.82 -8.55 1.21
N TRP A 81 11.34 -7.95 0.14
CA TRP A 81 9.97 -8.08 -0.35
C TRP A 81 9.94 -8.79 -1.69
N TRP A 82 8.96 -9.67 -1.87
CA TRP A 82 8.67 -10.32 -3.14
C TRP A 82 7.55 -9.58 -3.84
N GLY A 83 7.81 -9.03 -5.02
CA GLY A 83 6.84 -8.28 -5.81
C GLY A 83 6.36 -9.06 -7.01
N GLN A 84 5.04 -9.08 -7.24
CA GLN A 84 4.41 -9.67 -8.41
C GLN A 84 3.49 -8.64 -9.05
N GLN A 85 3.70 -8.37 -10.33
CA GLN A 85 2.95 -7.39 -11.11
C GLN A 85 2.06 -8.09 -12.12
N TYR A 86 0.80 -7.73 -12.13
CA TYR A 86 -0.23 -8.28 -13.01
C TYR A 86 -0.80 -7.20 -13.91
N ASN A 87 -1.10 -7.57 -15.16
CA ASN A 87 -1.81 -6.69 -16.09
C ASN A 87 -3.31 -6.65 -15.77
N THR A 88 -4.09 -5.88 -16.53
CA THR A 88 -5.55 -5.78 -16.39
C THR A 88 -6.28 -7.08 -16.72
N GLY A 89 -5.65 -7.99 -17.47
CA GLY A 89 -6.16 -9.33 -17.77
C GLY A 89 -5.88 -10.37 -16.68
N GLY A 90 -5.10 -10.02 -15.65
CA GLY A 90 -4.72 -10.91 -14.57
C GLY A 90 -3.47 -11.76 -14.86
N ASP A 91 -2.75 -11.50 -15.96
CA ASP A 91 -1.51 -12.21 -16.26
C ASP A 91 -0.34 -11.62 -15.48
N LEU A 92 0.56 -12.49 -15.01
CA LEU A 92 1.81 -12.09 -14.35
C LEU A 92 2.78 -11.50 -15.39
N VAL A 93 3.02 -10.21 -15.31
CA VAL A 93 3.88 -9.46 -16.27
C VAL A 93 5.20 -9.02 -15.66
N GLY A 94 5.34 -9.04 -14.35
CA GLY A 94 6.57 -8.69 -13.64
C GLY A 94 6.75 -9.51 -12.37
N GLU A 95 7.99 -9.86 -12.05
CA GLU A 95 8.35 -10.49 -10.77
C GLU A 95 9.72 -9.99 -10.34
N PHE A 96 9.81 -9.52 -9.11
CA PHE A 96 11.02 -8.84 -8.62
C PHE A 96 11.20 -9.01 -7.11
N ILE A 97 12.42 -8.80 -6.67
CA ILE A 97 12.75 -8.61 -5.26
C ILE A 97 12.96 -7.12 -5.02
N GLU A 98 12.34 -6.58 -3.99
CA GLU A 98 12.58 -5.22 -3.53
C GLU A 98 13.19 -5.24 -2.13
N ILE A 99 14.33 -4.61 -1.99
CA ILE A 99 15.01 -4.42 -0.71
C ILE A 99 14.65 -3.03 -0.23
N ALA A 100 13.78 -2.95 0.79
CA ALA A 100 13.20 -1.70 1.28
C ALA A 100 12.67 -1.89 2.70
N TYR A 101 12.63 -0.82 3.49
CA TYR A 101 11.89 -0.82 4.76
C TYR A 101 10.39 -1.02 4.50
N VAL A 102 9.86 -0.32 3.51
CA VAL A 102 8.51 -0.47 2.97
C VAL A 102 8.63 -0.33 1.45
N PRO A 103 7.97 -1.17 0.65
CA PRO A 103 7.99 -1.01 -0.81
C PRO A 103 7.64 0.41 -1.26
N GLU A 104 8.43 0.96 -2.19
CA GLU A 104 8.29 2.36 -2.61
C GLU A 104 6.90 2.69 -3.13
N LEU A 105 6.28 1.77 -3.87
CA LEU A 105 4.94 1.96 -4.44
C LEU A 105 3.83 2.08 -3.36
N LEU A 106 4.09 1.67 -2.13
CA LEU A 106 3.14 1.75 -1.02
C LEU A 106 3.27 3.05 -0.21
N LYS A 107 4.28 3.86 -0.50
CA LYS A 107 4.50 5.14 0.16
C LYS A 107 3.70 6.24 -0.52
N CYS A 108 3.17 7.16 0.27
CA CYS A 108 2.64 8.42 -0.26
C CYS A 108 3.77 9.43 -0.43
N GLU A 109 3.71 10.21 -1.50
CA GLU A 109 4.59 11.35 -1.68
C GLU A 109 4.10 12.55 -0.82
N THR A 110 5.03 13.42 -0.46
CA THR A 110 4.71 14.56 0.42
C THR A 110 3.67 15.50 -0.19
N ASP A 111 3.75 15.76 -1.49
CA ASP A 111 2.82 16.61 -2.23
C ASP A 111 1.41 15.99 -2.30
N GLU A 112 1.29 14.68 -2.41
CA GLU A 112 0.00 13.97 -2.34
C GLU A 112 -0.66 14.19 -0.97
N ILE A 113 0.12 14.06 0.12
CA ILE A 113 -0.37 14.29 1.48
C ILE A 113 -0.78 15.76 1.68
N GLU A 114 0.00 16.71 1.18
CA GLU A 114 -0.32 18.13 1.23
C GLU A 114 -1.62 18.48 0.50
N GLN A 115 -1.82 17.87 -0.68
CA GLN A 115 -3.06 18.05 -1.43
C GLN A 115 -4.25 17.43 -0.68
N ALA A 116 -4.10 16.21 -0.18
CA ALA A 116 -5.13 15.54 0.60
C ALA A 116 -5.53 16.32 1.86
N MET A 117 -4.57 16.95 2.53
CA MET A 117 -4.82 17.82 3.69
C MET A 117 -5.73 19.00 3.32
N LYS A 118 -5.47 19.66 2.18
CA LYS A 118 -6.27 20.79 1.69
C LYS A 118 -7.69 20.34 1.34
N ASP A 119 -7.82 19.26 0.60
CA ASP A 119 -9.11 18.72 0.14
C ASP A 119 -9.97 18.23 1.31
N LEU A 120 -9.38 17.54 2.27
CA LEU A 120 -10.08 17.10 3.48
C LEU A 120 -10.53 18.29 4.31
N GLY A 121 -9.69 19.32 4.46
CA GLY A 121 -10.03 20.55 5.18
C GLY A 121 -11.23 21.29 4.57
N LEU A 122 -11.36 21.30 3.25
CA LEU A 122 -12.54 21.84 2.56
C LEU A 122 -13.79 21.03 2.84
N LYS A 123 -13.73 19.71 2.69
CA LYS A 123 -14.86 18.80 2.96
C LYS A 123 -15.37 18.91 4.41
N VAL A 124 -14.46 19.01 5.37
CA VAL A 124 -14.83 19.19 6.79
C VAL A 124 -15.57 20.50 7.00
N ARG A 125 -15.12 21.61 6.42
CA ARG A 125 -15.79 22.90 6.53
C ARG A 125 -17.19 22.88 5.91
N GLU A 126 -17.35 22.28 4.74
CA GLU A 126 -18.66 22.12 4.08
C GLU A 126 -19.62 21.30 4.93
N ALA A 127 -19.16 20.19 5.50
CA ALA A 127 -19.97 19.35 6.37
C ALA A 127 -20.42 20.09 7.65
N GLN A 128 -19.58 20.94 8.23
CA GLN A 128 -19.90 21.76 9.39
C GLN A 128 -20.93 22.86 9.05
N GLN A 129 -20.86 23.47 7.87
CA GLN A 129 -21.83 24.47 7.41
C GLN A 129 -23.22 23.89 7.21
N ILE A 130 -23.33 22.67 6.66
CA ILE A 130 -24.59 21.95 6.49
C ILE A 130 -25.24 21.67 7.85
N ARG A 131 -24.47 21.26 8.86
CA ARG A 131 -24.98 21.03 10.23
C ARG A 131 -25.47 22.33 10.87
N GLY A 132 -24.78 23.46 10.69
CA GLY A 132 -25.17 24.77 11.20
C GLY A 132 -26.51 25.26 10.63
N ARG A 133 -26.77 25.04 9.34
CA ARG A 133 -28.05 25.40 8.69
C ARG A 133 -29.22 24.53 9.12
N GLY A 134 -28.98 23.25 9.44
CA GLY A 134 -30.02 22.35 9.93
C GLY A 134 -30.51 22.66 11.34
N SER A 135 -29.73 23.32 12.17
CA SER A 135 -30.11 23.72 13.54
C SER A 135 -30.89 25.03 13.59
N GLU A 136 -30.79 25.90 12.59
CA GLU A 136 -31.53 27.18 12.55
C GLU A 136 -32.97 27.03 12.04
N SER A 137 -33.31 25.98 11.30
CA SER A 137 -34.65 25.75 10.76
C SER A 137 -35.66 25.14 11.76
N SER A 138 -35.22 24.76 12.96
CA SER A 138 -36.09 24.12 13.99
C SER A 138 -36.55 25.05 15.12
N SER A 139 -36.19 26.35 15.10
CA SER A 139 -36.56 27.29 16.18
C SER A 139 -37.61 28.34 15.80
N SER A 140 -38.35 28.15 14.70
CA SER A 140 -39.38 29.06 14.25
C SER A 140 -40.71 28.37 14.07
N THR A 141 -41.40 28.00 15.19
CA THR A 141 -42.84 27.84 15.23
C THR A 141 -43.30 27.63 16.69
N ASN A 142 -43.47 28.68 17.44
CA ASN A 142 -44.50 28.73 18.49
C ASN A 142 -44.82 30.19 18.83
N ARG A 143 -45.71 30.81 18.09
CA ARG A 143 -46.50 31.97 18.57
C ARG A 143 -47.96 31.59 18.46
N SER A 144 -48.56 31.26 19.58
CA SER A 144 -49.99 31.18 19.74
C SER A 144 -50.63 32.61 19.59
N PRO A 145 -51.79 32.77 18.94
CA PRO A 145 -52.47 34.02 18.89
C PRO A 145 -53.20 34.32 20.22
N PRO A 146 -53.37 35.58 20.62
CA PRO A 146 -54.08 35.93 21.81
C PRO A 146 -55.59 35.76 21.60
N SER A 147 -56.24 35.07 22.56
CA SER A 147 -57.69 34.95 22.63
C SER A 147 -58.32 36.30 22.97
N SER A 148 -59.16 36.82 22.09
CA SER A 148 -60.04 37.96 22.36
C SER A 148 -61.18 37.52 23.23
N VAL A 149 -61.25 38.04 24.44
CA VAL A 149 -62.44 37.97 25.30
C VAL A 149 -63.39 39.11 24.87
N SER A 150 -64.57 38.77 24.35
CA SER A 150 -65.65 39.71 24.14
C SER A 150 -66.59 39.62 25.33
N ASN A 151 -66.64 40.71 26.07
CA ASN A 151 -67.63 40.91 27.14
C ASN A 151 -68.85 41.58 26.53
N LYS A 152 -70.04 41.03 26.80
CA LYS A 152 -71.30 41.75 26.64
C LYS A 152 -72.22 41.46 27.86
N THR A 153 -72.43 42.44 28.55
CA THR A 153 -73.65 42.88 29.31
C THR A 153 -74.75 41.86 29.51
#